data_90c002c72d54eb47684e7d49ac41e0ea
#
_entry.id   90c002c72d54eb47684e7d49ac41e0ea
#
_cell.length_a   1.000
_cell.length_b   1.000
_cell.length_c   1.000
_cell.angle_alpha   90.00
_cell.angle_beta   90.00
_cell.angle_gamma   90.00
#
_symmetry.space_group_name_H-M   'P 1'
#
loop_
_entity.id
_entity.type
_entity.pdbx_description
1 polymer ?
#
loop_
_entity_poly.entity_id
_entity_poly.type
_entity_poly.pdbx_seq_one_letter_code
_entity_poly.pdbx_strand_id
1 'polypeptide(L)'
;MKGRDVRKVSSIAFLRQVERARNILSSDYCRTIRIWSNAFGWNALHIDFFDRLRDDPQAYINGVLRHIGATTPWALPTKFMKTKVHATNIIVAHNREIPEVVEWYIANRLLEATERLNELLEGRVSSWVDEMRTIRGKTRLSWRILRQVNRTMLSIPERLA
;
A
#
# COMPACT_ATOMS: atom_id res chain seq x y z
N MET A 1 4.22 6.20 25.02
CA MET A 1 3.49 7.05 24.03
C MET A 1 2.00 6.83 24.23
N LYS A 2 1.23 7.85 24.63
CA LYS A 2 -0.23 7.75 24.68
C LYS A 2 -0.74 7.68 23.24
N GLY A 3 -1.35 6.56 22.87
CA GLY A 3 -1.95 6.37 21.54
C GLY A 3 -3.00 7.46 21.31
N ARG A 4 -2.86 8.23 20.23
CA ARG A 4 -3.90 9.19 19.81
C ARG A 4 -5.12 8.39 19.38
N ASP A 5 -6.28 8.73 19.92
CA ASP A 5 -7.55 8.14 19.48
C ASP A 5 -7.77 8.46 18.00
N VAL A 6 -7.59 7.46 17.15
CA VAL A 6 -7.70 7.58 15.69
C VAL A 6 -9.10 8.04 15.25
N ARG A 7 -10.11 7.82 16.11
CA ARG A 7 -11.50 8.27 15.86
C ARG A 7 -11.63 9.79 15.78
N LYS A 8 -10.68 10.53 16.36
CA LYS A 8 -10.66 12.00 16.39
C LYS A 8 -9.75 12.61 15.30
N VAL A 9 -9.11 11.79 14.49
CA VAL A 9 -8.22 12.30 13.42
C VAL A 9 -9.07 12.80 12.27
N SER A 10 -8.91 14.08 11.91
CA SER A 10 -9.60 14.67 10.76
C SER A 10 -9.06 14.13 9.43
N SER A 11 -9.88 14.14 8.38
CA SER A 11 -9.44 13.77 7.03
C SER A 11 -8.21 14.56 6.59
N ILE A 12 -8.11 15.84 6.96
CA ILE A 12 -6.94 16.69 6.67
C ILE A 12 -5.67 16.17 7.34
N ALA A 13 -5.76 15.70 8.59
CA ALA A 13 -4.61 15.13 9.27
C ALA A 13 -4.16 13.80 8.63
N PHE A 14 -5.11 13.00 8.12
CA PHE A 14 -4.82 11.83 7.31
C PHE A 14 -4.09 12.20 6.02
N LEU A 15 -4.60 13.15 5.26
CA LEU A 15 -4.00 13.60 4.01
C LEU A 15 -2.57 14.14 4.23
N ARG A 16 -2.35 14.93 5.27
CA ARG A 16 -1.00 15.38 5.65
C ARG A 16 -0.07 14.21 5.99
N GLN A 17 -0.59 13.15 6.57
CA GLN A 17 0.20 11.95 6.84
C GLN A 17 0.56 11.21 5.55
N VAL A 18 -0.36 11.13 4.58
CA VAL A 18 -0.10 10.54 3.25
C VAL A 18 1.01 11.30 2.53
N GLU A 19 0.98 12.64 2.55
CA GLU A 19 1.96 13.50 1.85
C GLU A 19 3.33 13.61 2.55
N ARG A 20 3.55 12.94 3.66
CA ARG A 20 4.91 12.88 4.22
C ARG A 20 5.85 12.19 3.24
N ALA A 21 6.98 12.80 2.95
CA ALA A 21 8.00 12.28 2.03
C ALA A 21 8.33 10.81 2.29
N ARG A 22 8.44 10.41 3.57
CA ARG A 22 8.65 9.02 3.96
C ARG A 22 7.58 8.07 3.41
N ASN A 23 6.29 8.45 3.49
CA ASN A 23 5.21 7.59 3.04
C ASN A 23 5.14 7.52 1.51
N ILE A 24 5.33 8.65 0.84
CA ILE A 24 5.40 8.71 -0.63
C ILE A 24 6.55 7.84 -1.14
N LEU A 25 7.75 7.99 -0.56
CA LEU A 25 8.90 7.18 -0.96
C LEU A 25 8.70 5.68 -0.68
N SER A 26 8.04 5.34 0.44
CA SER A 26 7.74 3.94 0.77
C SER A 26 6.70 3.32 -0.16
N SER A 27 5.86 4.14 -0.80
CA SER A 27 4.84 3.70 -1.76
C SER A 27 5.34 3.62 -3.19
N ASP A 28 6.56 4.08 -3.47
CA ASP A 28 7.18 3.99 -4.80
C ASP A 28 7.86 2.61 -4.98
N TYR A 29 7.04 1.62 -5.24
CA TYR A 29 7.53 0.25 -5.48
C TYR A 29 8.36 0.15 -6.76
N CYS A 30 8.06 0.93 -7.80
CA CYS A 30 8.88 0.95 -9.01
C CYS A 30 10.31 1.35 -8.72
N ARG A 31 10.50 2.42 -7.94
CA ARG A 31 11.82 2.86 -7.51
C ARG A 31 12.52 1.78 -6.70
N THR A 32 11.84 1.19 -5.75
CA THR A 32 12.39 0.12 -4.89
C THR A 32 12.85 -1.07 -5.73
N ILE A 33 11.99 -1.58 -6.61
CA ILE A 33 12.31 -2.71 -7.48
C ILE A 33 13.51 -2.38 -8.38
N ARG A 34 13.55 -1.20 -9.00
CA ARG A 34 14.66 -0.78 -9.87
C ARG A 34 15.98 -0.68 -9.12
N ILE A 35 15.99 -0.13 -7.90
CA ILE A 35 17.21 -0.07 -7.08
C ILE A 35 17.75 -1.48 -6.82
N TRP A 36 16.89 -2.39 -6.40
CA TRP A 36 17.28 -3.76 -6.06
C TRP A 36 17.66 -4.57 -7.32
N SER A 37 16.90 -4.45 -8.42
CA SER A 37 17.22 -5.15 -9.67
C SER A 37 18.52 -4.66 -10.28
N ASN A 38 18.83 -3.38 -10.18
CA ASN A 38 20.12 -2.85 -10.64
C ASN A 38 21.30 -3.31 -9.78
N ALA A 39 21.08 -3.48 -8.48
CA ALA A 39 22.14 -3.90 -7.56
C ALA A 39 22.42 -5.41 -7.63
N PHE A 40 21.39 -6.24 -7.76
CA PHE A 40 21.49 -7.68 -7.62
C PHE A 40 21.03 -8.48 -8.85
N GLY A 41 20.43 -7.82 -9.84
CA GLY A 41 19.81 -8.46 -11.01
C GLY A 41 18.39 -8.93 -10.72
N TRP A 42 17.57 -9.04 -11.77
CA TRP A 42 16.18 -9.47 -11.68
C TRP A 42 16.02 -10.87 -11.09
N ASN A 43 16.92 -11.78 -11.44
CA ASN A 43 16.87 -13.18 -10.96
C ASN A 43 17.10 -13.32 -9.45
N ALA A 44 17.68 -12.32 -8.81
CA ALA A 44 17.87 -12.30 -7.35
C ALA A 44 16.63 -11.76 -6.61
N LEU A 45 15.62 -11.28 -7.32
CA LEU A 45 14.42 -10.70 -6.71
C LEU A 45 13.27 -11.70 -6.70
N HIS A 46 12.68 -11.89 -5.53
CA HIS A 46 11.38 -12.53 -5.39
C HIS A 46 10.33 -11.47 -5.08
N ILE A 47 9.44 -11.22 -6.03
CA ILE A 47 8.36 -10.25 -5.88
C ILE A 47 7.05 -11.00 -5.71
N ASP A 48 6.44 -10.87 -4.53
CA ASP A 48 5.16 -11.48 -4.23
C ASP A 48 4.24 -10.50 -3.49
N PHE A 49 2.96 -10.85 -3.35
CA PHE A 49 1.93 -9.97 -2.82
C PHE A 49 1.35 -10.50 -1.51
N PHE A 50 1.01 -9.58 -0.62
CA PHE A 50 0.42 -9.91 0.67
C PHE A 50 -0.89 -10.69 0.55
N ASP A 51 -1.66 -10.45 -0.50
CA ASP A 51 -2.90 -11.18 -0.76
C ASP A 51 -2.64 -12.68 -0.91
N ARG A 52 -1.57 -13.06 -1.59
CA ARG A 52 -1.17 -14.45 -1.72
C ARG A 52 -0.77 -15.08 -0.38
N LEU A 53 -0.05 -14.31 0.46
CA LEU A 53 0.26 -14.76 1.82
C LEU A 53 -1.00 -14.98 2.66
N ARG A 54 -2.02 -14.14 2.48
CA ARG A 54 -3.31 -14.26 3.17
C ARG A 54 -4.12 -15.46 2.69
N ASP A 55 -4.18 -15.65 1.37
CA ASP A 55 -5.09 -16.61 0.72
C ASP A 55 -4.49 -18.02 0.65
N ASP A 56 -3.16 -18.12 0.41
CA ASP A 56 -2.42 -19.38 0.39
C ASP A 56 -1.01 -19.21 0.98
N PRO A 57 -0.90 -19.17 2.32
CA PRO A 57 0.38 -19.00 3.00
C PRO A 57 1.39 -20.11 2.67
N GLN A 58 0.92 -21.34 2.41
CA GLN A 58 1.80 -22.45 2.06
C GLN A 58 2.45 -22.26 0.70
N ALA A 59 1.65 -21.87 -0.32
CA ALA A 59 2.19 -21.60 -1.65
C ALA A 59 3.12 -20.38 -1.65
N TYR A 60 2.81 -19.34 -0.84
CA TYR A 60 3.68 -18.19 -0.65
C TYR A 60 5.06 -18.60 -0.13
N ILE A 61 5.11 -19.35 0.99
CA ILE A 61 6.37 -19.82 1.58
C ILE A 61 7.13 -20.75 0.63
N ASN A 62 6.44 -21.65 -0.07
CA ASN A 62 7.07 -22.52 -1.05
C ASN A 62 7.68 -21.71 -2.22
N GLY A 63 7.07 -20.59 -2.60
CA GLY A 63 7.64 -19.66 -3.57
C GLY A 63 8.96 -19.06 -3.11
N VAL A 64 9.01 -18.58 -1.87
CA VAL A 64 10.22 -18.03 -1.25
C VAL A 64 11.31 -19.09 -1.17
N LEU A 65 10.99 -20.29 -0.63
CA LEU A 65 11.96 -21.38 -0.48
C LEU A 65 12.56 -21.81 -1.83
N ARG A 66 11.73 -21.93 -2.85
CA ARG A 66 12.20 -22.24 -4.20
C ARG A 66 13.12 -21.17 -4.75
N HIS A 67 12.80 -19.90 -4.52
CA HIS A 67 13.63 -18.79 -4.97
C HIS A 67 15.03 -18.79 -4.35
N ILE A 68 15.15 -19.14 -3.06
CA ILE A 68 16.45 -19.24 -2.38
C ILE A 68 17.14 -20.60 -2.60
N GLY A 69 16.60 -21.46 -3.45
CA GLY A 69 17.20 -22.77 -3.76
C GLY A 69 17.03 -23.83 -2.68
N ALA A 70 16.09 -23.64 -1.74
CA ALA A 70 15.80 -24.68 -0.74
C ALA A 70 15.07 -25.85 -1.41
N THR A 71 15.63 -27.05 -1.28
CA THR A 71 15.12 -28.26 -1.93
C THR A 71 14.20 -29.07 -1.03
N THR A 72 14.26 -28.84 0.28
CA THR A 72 13.45 -29.60 1.26
C THR A 72 12.05 -29.00 1.36
N PRO A 73 11.00 -29.78 1.08
CA PRO A 73 9.62 -29.32 1.31
C PRO A 73 9.42 -29.00 2.79
N TRP A 74 8.93 -27.80 3.05
CA TRP A 74 8.58 -27.41 4.40
C TRP A 74 7.09 -27.15 4.49
N ALA A 75 6.41 -27.91 5.35
CA ALA A 75 4.99 -27.71 5.60
C ALA A 75 4.79 -26.71 6.74
N LEU A 76 4.01 -25.69 6.47
CA LEU A 76 3.63 -24.71 7.48
C LEU A 76 2.79 -25.40 8.56
N PRO A 77 3.17 -25.35 9.85
CA PRO A 77 2.34 -25.91 10.90
C PRO A 77 0.96 -25.24 10.90
N THR A 78 -0.11 -26.03 11.01
CA THR A 78 -1.53 -25.56 10.89
C THR A 78 -1.85 -24.40 11.84
N LYS A 79 -1.19 -24.32 12.99
CA LYS A 79 -1.36 -23.22 13.94
C LYS A 79 -0.97 -21.86 13.35
N PHE A 80 0.05 -21.83 12.48
CA PHE A 80 0.48 -20.57 11.85
C PHE A 80 -0.44 -20.12 10.70
N MET A 81 -1.08 -21.07 10.01
CA MET A 81 -2.03 -20.74 8.96
C MET A 81 -3.27 -20.00 9.48
N LYS A 82 -3.64 -20.24 10.75
CA LYS A 82 -4.86 -19.65 11.37
C LYS A 82 -4.56 -18.46 12.28
N THR A 83 -3.30 -18.18 12.58
CA THR A 83 -2.93 -17.16 13.54
C THR A 83 -2.69 -15.83 12.82
N LYS A 84 -3.53 -14.85 13.08
CA LYS A 84 -3.26 -13.45 12.66
C LYS A 84 -2.20 -12.85 13.57
N VAL A 85 -0.99 -12.69 13.06
CA VAL A 85 0.09 -11.99 13.75
C VAL A 85 -0.05 -10.50 13.44
N HIS A 86 0.08 -9.67 14.47
CA HIS A 86 -0.06 -8.19 14.36
C HIS A 86 -1.40 -7.71 13.78
N ALA A 87 -2.49 -8.33 14.23
CA ALA A 87 -3.81 -7.83 13.87
C ALA A 87 -3.96 -6.37 14.32
N THR A 88 -4.04 -5.46 13.37
CA THR A 88 -4.16 -4.00 13.59
C THR A 88 -5.38 -3.61 14.40
N ASN A 89 -6.37 -4.51 14.48
CA ASN A 89 -7.55 -4.32 15.31
C ASN A 89 -7.28 -4.21 16.82
N ILE A 90 -6.09 -4.59 17.28
CA ILE A 90 -5.69 -4.41 18.70
C ILE A 90 -5.22 -2.98 18.97
N ILE A 91 -4.69 -2.30 17.97
CA ILE A 91 -4.05 -0.98 18.10
C ILE A 91 -4.88 0.14 17.48
N VAL A 92 -5.65 -0.15 16.46
CA VAL A 92 -6.46 0.81 15.71
C VAL A 92 -7.92 0.56 16.01
N ALA A 93 -8.66 1.62 16.35
CA ALA A 93 -10.08 1.54 16.63
C ALA A 93 -10.82 0.83 15.49
N HIS A 94 -11.47 -0.27 15.86
CA HIS A 94 -12.27 -1.09 14.95
C HIS A 94 -13.30 -0.25 14.18
N ASN A 95 -13.57 -0.67 12.97
CA ASN A 95 -14.71 -0.27 12.13
C ASN A 95 -14.80 1.21 11.75
N ARG A 96 -13.69 1.91 11.58
CA ARG A 96 -13.77 3.19 10.90
C ARG A 96 -13.46 2.98 9.42
N GLU A 97 -14.46 3.18 8.60
CA GLU A 97 -14.30 3.30 7.16
C GLU A 97 -13.36 4.48 6.85
N ILE A 98 -12.49 4.29 5.90
CA ILE A 98 -11.64 5.39 5.41
C ILE A 98 -12.57 6.43 4.78
N PRO A 99 -12.48 7.72 5.15
CA PRO A 99 -13.34 8.73 4.53
C PRO A 99 -13.15 8.76 3.01
N GLU A 100 -14.24 8.80 2.27
CA GLU A 100 -14.26 8.79 0.80
C GLU A 100 -13.27 9.80 0.17
N VAL A 101 -13.15 10.99 0.76
CA VAL A 101 -12.20 12.02 0.32
C VAL A 101 -10.74 11.56 0.44
N VAL A 102 -10.43 10.75 1.44
CA VAL A 102 -9.07 10.21 1.67
C VAL A 102 -8.80 9.10 0.67
N GLU A 103 -9.74 8.20 0.44
CA GLU A 103 -9.63 7.14 -0.56
C GLU A 103 -9.42 7.73 -1.96
N TRP A 104 -10.27 8.69 -2.33
CA TRP A 104 -10.15 9.39 -3.61
C TRP A 104 -8.79 10.06 -3.76
N TYR A 105 -8.32 10.75 -2.72
CA TYR A 105 -7.04 11.44 -2.75
C TYR A 105 -5.89 10.46 -2.95
N ILE A 106 -5.87 9.36 -2.20
CA ILE A 106 -4.85 8.32 -2.32
C ILE A 106 -4.88 7.70 -3.72
N ALA A 107 -6.07 7.31 -4.21
CA ALA A 107 -6.24 6.75 -5.54
C ALA A 107 -5.75 7.73 -6.62
N ASN A 108 -6.10 9.02 -6.51
CA ASN A 108 -5.65 10.03 -7.47
C ASN A 108 -4.14 10.26 -7.42
N ARG A 109 -3.55 10.21 -6.22
CA ARG A 109 -2.12 10.47 -5.98
C ARG A 109 -1.23 9.33 -6.44
N LEU A 110 -1.70 8.08 -6.30
CA LEU A 110 -0.89 6.88 -6.55
C LEU A 110 -1.20 6.21 -7.90
N LEU A 111 -2.27 6.57 -8.60
CA LEU A 111 -2.69 5.88 -9.83
C LEU A 111 -1.57 5.78 -10.86
N GLU A 112 -0.93 6.88 -11.20
CA GLU A 112 0.15 6.88 -12.19
C GLU A 112 1.34 6.01 -11.77
N ALA A 113 1.70 6.04 -10.49
CA ALA A 113 2.77 5.18 -9.96
C ALA A 113 2.36 3.70 -9.99
N THR A 114 1.09 3.40 -9.76
CA THR A 114 0.56 2.03 -9.80
C THR A 114 0.43 1.53 -11.24
N GLU A 115 0.09 2.39 -12.20
CA GLU A 115 0.10 2.05 -13.63
C GLU A 115 1.51 1.70 -14.10
N ARG A 116 2.51 2.50 -13.75
CA ARG A 116 3.93 2.18 -14.04
C ARG A 116 4.39 0.89 -13.36
N LEU A 117 3.92 0.62 -12.15
CA LEU A 117 4.19 -0.65 -11.47
C LEU A 117 3.55 -1.83 -12.20
N ASN A 118 2.33 -1.64 -12.69
CA ASN A 118 1.62 -2.66 -13.45
C ASN A 118 2.33 -3.00 -14.76
N GLU A 119 2.84 -2.01 -15.47
CA GLU A 119 3.69 -2.21 -16.66
C GLU A 119 4.98 -2.97 -16.30
N LEU A 120 5.68 -2.53 -15.24
CA LEU A 120 6.92 -3.16 -14.78
C LEU A 120 6.73 -4.62 -14.37
N LEU A 121 5.57 -4.98 -13.84
CA LEU A 121 5.21 -6.31 -13.37
C LEU A 121 4.29 -7.08 -14.34
N GLU A 122 4.25 -6.67 -15.61
CA GLU A 122 3.54 -7.38 -16.69
C GLU A 122 2.06 -7.66 -16.37
N GLY A 123 1.37 -6.68 -15.78
CA GLY A 123 -0.05 -6.78 -15.48
C GLY A 123 -0.41 -7.40 -14.13
N ARG A 124 0.55 -7.79 -13.31
CA ARG A 124 0.30 -8.50 -12.02
C ARG A 124 -0.45 -7.68 -10.98
N VAL A 125 -0.56 -6.37 -11.12
CA VAL A 125 -1.30 -5.48 -10.23
C VAL A 125 -2.43 -4.73 -10.94
N SER A 126 -2.95 -5.27 -12.04
CA SER A 126 -4.05 -4.67 -12.80
C SER A 126 -5.29 -4.42 -11.94
N SER A 127 -5.61 -5.34 -11.01
CA SER A 127 -6.73 -5.16 -10.07
C SER A 127 -6.60 -3.91 -9.20
N TRP A 128 -5.39 -3.54 -8.80
CA TRP A 128 -5.16 -2.30 -8.04
C TRP A 128 -5.39 -1.05 -8.88
N VAL A 129 -4.96 -1.09 -10.15
CA VAL A 129 -5.22 0.01 -11.11
C VAL A 129 -6.71 0.19 -11.32
N ASP A 130 -7.45 -0.90 -11.53
CA ASP A 130 -8.90 -0.88 -11.77
C ASP A 130 -9.68 -0.39 -10.53
N GLU A 131 -9.26 -0.80 -9.33
CA GLU A 131 -9.83 -0.31 -8.08
C GLU A 131 -9.62 1.21 -7.94
N MET A 132 -8.39 1.71 -8.15
CA MET A 132 -8.09 3.14 -8.08
C MET A 132 -8.88 3.94 -9.12
N ARG A 133 -9.01 3.45 -10.35
CA ARG A 133 -9.84 4.08 -11.39
C ARG A 133 -11.30 4.12 -10.98
N THR A 134 -11.79 3.04 -10.39
CA THR A 134 -13.16 2.92 -9.89
C THR A 134 -13.43 3.93 -8.78
N ILE A 135 -12.53 4.04 -7.80
CA ILE A 135 -12.63 5.03 -6.71
C ILE A 135 -12.67 6.45 -7.28
N ARG A 136 -11.79 6.77 -8.23
CA ARG A 136 -11.77 8.08 -8.89
C ARG A 136 -13.07 8.39 -9.62
N GLY A 137 -13.67 7.40 -10.29
CA GLY A 137 -14.89 7.58 -11.08
C GLY A 137 -16.17 7.68 -10.24
N LYS A 138 -16.22 7.00 -9.09
CA LYS A 138 -17.41 6.96 -8.22
C LYS A 138 -17.55 8.20 -7.33
N THR A 139 -16.43 8.80 -6.95
CA THR A 139 -16.44 9.87 -5.96
C THR A 139 -16.93 11.17 -6.56
N ARG A 140 -18.14 11.56 -6.20
CA ARG A 140 -18.73 12.89 -6.50
C ARG A 140 -18.25 13.92 -5.49
N LEU A 141 -16.97 14.18 -5.44
CA LEU A 141 -16.45 15.24 -4.58
C LEU A 141 -16.94 16.59 -5.07
N SER A 142 -17.60 17.33 -4.17
CA SER A 142 -17.98 18.71 -4.49
C SER A 142 -16.71 19.54 -4.72
N TRP A 143 -16.79 20.51 -5.65
CA TRP A 143 -15.72 21.48 -5.91
C TRP A 143 -15.23 22.20 -4.64
N ARG A 144 -16.07 22.33 -3.62
CA ARG A 144 -15.70 22.88 -2.31
C ARG A 144 -14.67 22.01 -1.59
N ILE A 145 -14.88 20.70 -1.57
CA ILE A 145 -13.96 19.73 -0.90
C ILE A 145 -12.62 19.70 -1.65
N LEU A 146 -12.65 19.64 -2.98
CA LEU A 146 -11.44 19.66 -3.80
C LEU A 146 -10.63 20.94 -3.59
N ARG A 147 -11.27 22.11 -3.55
CA ARG A 147 -10.61 23.39 -3.25
C ARG A 147 -10.02 23.41 -1.84
N GLN A 148 -10.71 22.85 -0.85
CA GLN A 148 -10.22 22.81 0.52
C GLN A 148 -9.01 21.90 0.64
N VAL A 149 -9.04 20.72 0.02
CA VAL A 149 -7.91 19.78 -0.03
C VAL A 149 -6.70 20.44 -0.72
N ASN A 150 -6.89 21.01 -1.89
CA ASN A 150 -5.82 21.69 -2.64
C ASN A 150 -5.22 22.86 -1.85
N ARG A 151 -6.04 23.74 -1.26
CA ARG A 151 -5.53 24.83 -0.42
C ARG A 151 -4.73 24.32 0.76
N THR A 152 -5.18 23.26 1.42
CA THR A 152 -4.49 22.68 2.58
C THR A 152 -3.18 22.01 2.17
N MET A 153 -3.12 21.40 0.97
CA MET A 153 -1.92 20.75 0.45
C MET A 153 -0.90 21.74 -0.09
N LEU A 154 -1.34 22.79 -0.79
CA LEU A 154 -0.48 23.86 -1.29
C LEU A 154 0.12 24.74 -0.18
N SER A 155 -0.47 24.74 1.02
CA SER A 155 0.08 25.44 2.18
C SER A 155 1.12 24.65 2.97
N ILE A 156 1.45 23.43 2.53
CA ILE A 156 2.55 22.64 3.12
C ILE A 156 3.86 23.22 2.56
N PRO A 157 4.73 23.83 3.39
CA PRO A 157 6.01 24.32 2.89
C PRO A 157 6.84 23.17 2.33
N GLU A 158 7.47 23.35 1.19
CA GLU A 158 8.41 22.42 0.55
C GLU A 158 9.68 22.09 1.39
N ARG A 159 9.69 22.43 2.66
CA ARG A 159 10.83 22.26 3.56
C ARG A 159 11.04 20.85 4.07
N LEU A 160 10.86 19.84 3.25
CA LEU A 160 11.23 18.46 3.57
C LEU A 160 11.59 17.68 2.27
N ALA A 161 12.29 18.32 1.35
CA ALA A 161 13.02 17.61 0.30
C ALA A 161 14.37 17.16 0.81
#